data_fde019f0276bf11fae24bb7598f57d56
#
_entry.id   fde019f0276bf11fae24bb7598f57d56
#
_cell.length_a   1.000
_cell.length_b   1.000
_cell.length_c   1.000
_cell.angle_alpha   90.00
_cell.angle_beta   90.00
_cell.angle_gamma   90.00
#
_symmetry.space_group_name_H-M   'P 1'
#
loop_
_entity.id
_entity.type
_entity.pdbx_description
1 polymer ?
#
loop_
_entity_poly.entity_id
_entity_poly.type
_entity_poly.pdbx_seq_one_letter_code
_entity_poly.pdbx_strand_id
1 'polypeptide(L)'
;MIGIISPWNYPWSIPCGEVALALMVGNGVVLKPASLTPLVGERIRRVFERAGVPEGLVRVIHGPRTGPALVRSSVAKIFFTGSAEVGREVGEQCARDLKGSVLELGERTR
;
A
#
# COMPACT_ATOMS: atom_id res chain seq x y z
N MET A 1 -9.46 -2.26 -7.60
CA MET A 1 -8.62 -2.64 -6.45
C MET A 1 -7.44 -1.68 -6.34
N ILE A 2 -7.05 -1.35 -5.15
CA ILE A 2 -5.99 -0.38 -4.88
C ILE A 2 -4.83 -1.07 -4.18
N GLY A 3 -3.61 -0.80 -4.64
CA GLY A 3 -2.41 -1.29 -4.00
C GLY A 3 -1.85 -0.23 -3.05
N ILE A 4 -1.43 -0.64 -1.87
CA ILE A 4 -0.86 0.25 -0.87
C ILE A 4 0.49 -0.31 -0.45
N ILE A 5 1.53 0.51 -0.60
CA ILE A 5 2.88 0.17 -0.15
C ILE A 5 3.22 1.13 0.97
N SER A 6 3.40 0.59 2.17
CA SER A 6 3.49 1.41 3.37
C SER A 6 4.91 1.46 3.94
N PRO A 7 5.24 2.51 4.71
CA PRO A 7 6.57 2.69 5.27
C PRO A 7 6.72 1.94 6.60
N TRP A 8 7.97 1.84 7.06
CA TRP A 8 8.27 1.19 8.36
C TRP A 8 8.09 2.14 9.54
N ASN A 9 8.24 3.45 9.32
CA ASN A 9 8.29 4.41 10.44
C ASN A 9 6.92 4.82 10.96
N TYR A 10 5.87 4.64 10.17
CA TYR A 10 4.49 4.81 10.65
C TYR A 10 3.69 3.61 10.15
N PRO A 11 4.03 2.41 10.65
CA PRO A 11 3.54 1.18 10.03
C PRO A 11 2.05 0.92 10.27
N TRP A 12 1.45 1.61 11.22
CA TRP A 12 0.03 1.44 11.53
C TRP A 12 -0.80 2.60 10.98
N SER A 13 -0.46 3.84 11.35
CA SER A 13 -1.35 4.96 11.09
C SER A 13 -1.49 5.31 9.60
N ILE A 14 -0.38 5.27 8.86
CA ILE A 14 -0.43 5.61 7.44
C ILE A 14 -1.21 4.57 6.64
N PRO A 15 -0.85 3.28 6.69
CA PRO A 15 -1.60 2.30 5.89
C PRO A 15 -3.03 2.12 6.38
N CYS A 16 -3.28 2.23 7.68
CA CYS A 16 -4.63 2.06 8.18
C CYS A 16 -5.56 3.13 7.63
N GLY A 17 -5.11 4.38 7.59
CA GLY A 17 -5.89 5.46 7.01
C GLY A 17 -6.15 5.29 5.51
N GLU A 18 -5.13 4.85 4.79
CA GLU A 18 -5.27 4.62 3.35
C GLU A 18 -6.21 3.46 3.04
N VAL A 19 -6.13 2.39 3.81
CA VAL A 19 -7.05 1.26 3.66
C VAL A 19 -8.48 1.72 3.91
N ALA A 20 -8.69 2.50 4.98
CA ALA A 20 -10.03 2.99 5.30
C ALA A 20 -10.59 3.84 4.16
N LEU A 21 -9.79 4.76 3.62
CA LEU A 21 -10.24 5.60 2.51
C LEU A 21 -10.60 4.77 1.28
N ALA A 22 -9.77 3.80 0.93
CA ALA A 22 -10.02 2.96 -0.23
C ALA A 22 -11.31 2.16 -0.08
N LEU A 23 -11.55 1.60 1.10
CA LEU A 23 -12.76 0.85 1.36
C LEU A 23 -14.00 1.74 1.34
N MET A 24 -13.89 2.95 1.86
CA MET A 24 -15.03 3.88 1.90
C MET A 24 -15.54 4.25 0.52
N VAL A 25 -14.67 4.26 -0.48
CA VAL A 25 -15.09 4.56 -1.85
C VAL A 25 -15.34 3.28 -2.66
N GLY A 26 -15.43 2.13 -1.99
CA GLY A 26 -15.85 0.90 -2.63
C GLY A 26 -14.77 0.05 -3.26
N ASN A 27 -13.51 0.25 -2.88
CA ASN A 27 -12.40 -0.51 -3.45
C ASN A 27 -11.90 -1.60 -2.51
N GLY A 28 -11.51 -2.74 -3.09
CA GLY A 28 -10.70 -3.71 -2.37
C GLY A 28 -9.25 -3.24 -2.35
N VAL A 29 -8.46 -3.79 -1.42
CA VAL A 29 -7.12 -3.31 -1.15
C VAL A 29 -6.13 -4.46 -1.09
N VAL A 30 -4.96 -4.27 -1.69
CA VAL A 30 -3.81 -5.13 -1.48
C VAL A 30 -2.75 -4.30 -0.78
N LEU A 31 -2.44 -4.66 0.46
CA LEU A 31 -1.48 -3.95 1.29
C LEU A 31 -0.16 -4.69 1.34
N LYS A 32 0.91 -3.99 1.01
CA LYS A 32 2.26 -4.50 1.17
C LYS A 32 2.91 -3.71 2.31
N PRO A 33 2.96 -4.28 3.52
CA PRO A 33 3.61 -3.59 4.64
C PRO A 33 5.11 -3.57 4.47
N ALA A 34 5.78 -2.68 5.19
CA ALA A 34 7.23 -2.62 5.17
C ALA A 34 7.83 -3.94 5.63
N SER A 35 8.97 -4.32 5.05
CA SER A 35 9.61 -5.59 5.40
C SER A 35 10.02 -5.65 6.87
N LEU A 36 10.29 -4.50 7.49
CA LEU A 36 10.66 -4.45 8.90
C LEU A 36 9.48 -4.64 9.84
N THR A 37 8.24 -4.47 9.35
CA THR A 37 7.06 -4.52 10.21
C THR A 37 5.94 -5.36 9.57
N PRO A 38 6.22 -6.62 9.21
CA PRO A 38 5.23 -7.39 8.43
C PRO A 38 3.97 -7.74 9.23
N LEU A 39 4.10 -7.98 10.54
CA LEU A 39 2.94 -8.38 11.34
C LEU A 39 1.94 -7.25 11.52
N VAL A 40 2.36 -6.00 11.38
CA VAL A 40 1.44 -4.88 11.49
C VAL A 40 0.42 -4.92 10.36
N GLY A 41 0.85 -5.29 9.14
CA GLY A 41 -0.08 -5.45 8.02
C GLY A 41 -1.15 -6.48 8.31
N GLU A 42 -0.76 -7.62 8.89
CA GLU A 42 -1.74 -8.65 9.25
C GLU A 42 -2.71 -8.16 10.30
N ARG A 43 -2.24 -7.37 11.26
CA ARG A 43 -3.13 -6.81 12.28
C ARG A 43 -4.10 -5.81 11.69
N ILE A 44 -3.66 -5.02 10.74
CA ILE A 44 -4.55 -4.08 10.04
C ILE A 44 -5.67 -4.85 9.37
N ARG A 45 -5.35 -5.90 8.63
CA ARG A 45 -6.35 -6.73 7.98
C ARG A 45 -7.36 -7.27 8.99
N ARG A 46 -6.87 -7.80 10.10
CA ARG A 46 -7.75 -8.36 11.14
C ARG A 46 -8.68 -7.32 11.74
N VAL A 47 -8.17 -6.14 11.99
CA VAL A 47 -8.99 -5.07 12.58
C VAL A 47 -10.16 -4.74 11.65
N PHE A 48 -9.89 -4.59 10.36
CA PHE A 48 -10.96 -4.29 9.42
C PHE A 48 -11.95 -5.44 9.30
N GLU A 49 -11.48 -6.68 9.28
CA GLU A 49 -12.38 -7.84 9.19
C GLU A 49 -13.24 -7.96 10.43
N ARG A 50 -12.67 -7.73 11.60
CA ARG A 50 -13.44 -7.73 12.85
C ARG A 50 -14.45 -6.59 12.90
N ALA A 51 -14.18 -5.50 12.24
CA ALA A 51 -15.10 -4.37 12.16
C ALA A 51 -16.23 -4.60 11.16
N GLY A 52 -16.21 -5.72 10.43
CA GLY A 52 -17.30 -6.08 9.53
C GLY A 52 -16.95 -6.01 8.06
N VAL A 53 -15.70 -5.69 7.71
CA VAL A 53 -15.29 -5.70 6.31
C VAL A 53 -15.24 -7.16 5.83
N PRO A 54 -15.88 -7.48 4.71
CA PRO A 54 -15.88 -8.85 4.21
C PRO A 54 -14.48 -9.39 3.97
N GLU A 55 -14.29 -10.66 4.29
CA GLU A 55 -13.03 -11.33 4.09
C GLU A 55 -12.63 -11.26 2.62
N GLY A 56 -11.35 -10.97 2.37
CA GLY A 56 -10.83 -10.90 1.01
C GLY A 56 -10.81 -9.50 0.42
N LEU A 57 -11.46 -8.52 1.04
CA LEU A 57 -11.39 -7.14 0.56
C LEU A 57 -10.11 -6.44 1.00
N VAL A 58 -9.54 -6.84 2.12
CA VAL A 58 -8.22 -6.35 2.54
C VAL A 58 -7.28 -7.54 2.49
N ARG A 59 -6.33 -7.51 1.57
CA ARG A 59 -5.34 -8.56 1.40
C ARG A 59 -3.97 -8.02 1.72
N VAL A 60 -3.13 -8.87 2.30
CA VAL A 60 -1.77 -8.48 2.69
C VAL A 60 -0.79 -9.38 1.98
N ILE A 61 0.22 -8.79 1.37
CA ILE A 61 1.28 -9.56 0.69
C ILE A 61 2.62 -9.21 1.32
N HIS A 62 3.52 -10.18 1.32
CA HIS A 62 4.84 -10.05 1.93
C HIS A 62 5.92 -10.51 0.97
N GLY A 63 7.15 -10.12 1.26
CA GLY A 63 8.29 -10.60 0.52
C GLY A 63 9.03 -9.50 -0.21
N PRO A 64 10.32 -9.73 -0.53
CA PRO A 64 11.19 -8.66 -1.03
C PRO A 64 10.85 -8.19 -2.44
N ARG A 65 10.13 -8.97 -3.23
CA ARG A 65 9.82 -8.60 -4.61
C ARG A 65 8.36 -8.26 -4.81
N THR A 66 7.57 -8.26 -3.75
CA THR A 66 6.14 -8.04 -3.87
C THR A 66 5.79 -6.59 -4.15
N GLY A 67 6.62 -5.64 -3.70
CA GLY A 67 6.38 -4.24 -4.01
C GLY A 67 6.36 -3.98 -5.51
N PRO A 68 7.46 -4.26 -6.22
CA PRO A 68 7.47 -4.10 -7.68
C PRO A 68 6.39 -4.91 -8.38
N ALA A 69 6.12 -6.13 -7.92
CA ALA A 69 5.08 -6.95 -8.51
C ALA A 69 3.70 -6.31 -8.36
N LEU A 70 3.42 -5.72 -7.18
CA LEU A 70 2.16 -5.03 -6.94
C LEU A 70 2.01 -3.82 -7.86
N VAL A 71 3.09 -3.04 -8.03
CA VAL A 71 3.05 -1.86 -8.90
C VAL A 71 2.71 -2.24 -10.34
N ARG A 72 3.23 -3.39 -10.80
CA ARG A 72 2.99 -3.85 -12.17
C ARG A 72 1.71 -4.67 -12.33
N SER A 73 1.01 -4.94 -11.24
CA SER A 73 -0.19 -5.77 -11.28
C SER A 73 -1.36 -4.99 -11.89
N SER A 74 -2.52 -5.63 -11.90
CA SER A 74 -3.74 -5.05 -12.49
C SER A 74 -4.48 -4.11 -11.55
N VAL A 75 -3.91 -3.76 -10.39
CA VAL A 75 -4.55 -2.79 -9.52
C VAL A 75 -4.70 -1.45 -10.25
N ALA A 76 -5.77 -0.74 -9.95
CA ALA A 76 -6.08 0.49 -10.68
C ALA A 76 -5.24 1.67 -10.23
N LYS A 77 -4.73 1.64 -9.02
CA LYS A 77 -4.03 2.77 -8.44
C LYS A 77 -3.07 2.28 -7.36
N ILE A 78 -1.97 2.99 -7.20
CA ILE A 78 -0.97 2.68 -6.16
C ILE A 78 -0.85 3.88 -5.23
N PHE A 79 -0.91 3.60 -3.93
CA PHE A 79 -0.55 4.54 -2.87
C PHE A 79 0.79 4.11 -2.34
N PHE A 80 1.80 4.95 -2.46
CA PHE A 80 3.14 4.65 -1.99
C PHE A 80 3.60 5.71 -1.01
N THR A 81 4.10 5.27 0.15
CA THR A 81 4.74 6.15 1.12
C THR A 81 6.13 5.60 1.40
N GLY A 82 7.15 6.40 1.20
CA GLY A 82 8.51 5.96 1.41
C GLY A 82 9.52 6.96 0.86
N SER A 83 10.67 6.44 0.42
CA SER A 83 11.76 7.30 -0.06
C SER A 83 11.43 7.89 -1.43
N ALA A 84 12.03 9.05 -1.70
CA ALA A 84 11.87 9.70 -3.00
C ALA A 84 12.43 8.84 -4.13
N GLU A 85 13.52 8.13 -3.84
CA GLU A 85 14.16 7.29 -4.85
C GLU A 85 13.23 6.17 -5.31
N VAL A 86 12.68 5.41 -4.37
CA VAL A 86 11.77 4.33 -4.71
C VAL A 86 10.46 4.90 -5.25
N GLY A 87 9.98 6.02 -4.70
CA GLY A 87 8.78 6.66 -5.19
C GLY A 87 8.87 7.06 -6.65
N ARG A 88 10.06 7.50 -7.09
CA ARG A 88 10.27 7.84 -8.49
C ARG A 88 10.10 6.61 -9.38
N GLU A 89 10.66 5.48 -8.96
CA GLU A 89 10.51 4.23 -9.70
C GLU A 89 9.04 3.80 -9.77
N VAL A 90 8.33 3.91 -8.66
CA VAL A 90 6.91 3.58 -8.62
C VAL A 90 6.12 4.48 -9.56
N GLY A 91 6.37 5.78 -9.50
CA GLY A 91 5.67 6.74 -10.36
C GLY A 91 5.92 6.48 -11.83
N GLU A 92 7.16 6.16 -12.19
CA GLU A 92 7.50 5.87 -13.59
C GLU A 92 6.77 4.63 -14.09
N GLN A 93 6.73 3.58 -13.28
CA GLN A 93 6.04 2.36 -13.69
C GLN A 93 4.53 2.59 -13.80
N CYS A 94 3.96 3.32 -12.85
CA CYS A 94 2.53 3.64 -12.92
C CYS A 94 2.21 4.45 -14.18
N ALA A 95 3.06 5.40 -14.53
CA ALA A 95 2.86 6.20 -15.73
C ALA A 95 2.91 5.33 -16.99
N ARG A 96 3.84 4.37 -17.04
CA ARG A 96 3.91 3.45 -18.19
C ARG A 96 2.64 2.64 -18.33
N ASP A 97 2.05 2.23 -17.23
CA ASP A 97 0.86 1.40 -17.22
C ASP A 97 -0.42 2.21 -17.21
N LEU A 98 -0.31 3.54 -17.27
CA LEU A 98 -1.45 4.46 -17.26
C LEU A 98 -2.33 4.27 -16.04
N LYS A 99 -1.73 3.93 -14.90
CA LYS A 99 -2.49 3.84 -13.65
C LYS A 99 -2.15 5.01 -12.74
N GLY A 100 -3.11 5.38 -11.91
CA GLY A 100 -2.93 6.46 -10.97
C GLY A 100 -1.96 6.11 -9.86
N SER A 101 -1.28 7.13 -9.33
CA SER A 101 -0.43 6.93 -8.17
C SER A 101 -0.55 8.13 -7.24
N VAL A 102 -0.44 7.86 -5.94
CA VAL A 102 -0.31 8.88 -4.92
C VAL A 102 1.01 8.60 -4.21
N LEU A 103 1.91 9.55 -4.26
CA LEU A 103 3.26 9.37 -3.74
C LEU A 103 3.47 10.33 -2.57
N GLU A 104 3.64 9.74 -1.38
CA GLU A 104 3.99 10.49 -0.18
C GLU A 104 5.44 10.19 0.13
N LEU A 105 6.31 11.11 -0.18
CA LEU A 105 7.74 10.85 -0.17
C LEU A 105 8.40 11.50 1.03
N GLY A 106 9.31 10.78 1.65
CA GLY A 106 10.04 11.27 2.79
C GLY A 106 10.92 12.44 2.41
N GLU A 107 11.07 13.34 3.36
CA GLU A 107 11.97 14.46 3.20
C GLU A 107 13.40 13.96 3.11
N ARG A 108 14.13 14.51 2.17
CA ARG A 108 15.52 14.16 2.04
C ARG A 108 16.30 14.77 3.20
N THR A 109 17.02 13.93 3.95
CA THR A 109 17.88 14.41 5.01
C THR A 109 19.30 14.58 4.49
N ARG A 110 19.99 15.53 5.06
CA ARG A 110 21.40 15.77 4.72
C ARG A 110 22.28 15.23 5.80
#